data_00bb37e0d1c66062ce4f454f01f32fea
#
_entry.id   00bb37e0d1c66062ce4f454f01f32fea
#
_cell.length_a   1.000
_cell.length_b   1.000
_cell.length_c   1.000
_cell.angle_alpha   90.00
_cell.angle_beta   90.00
_cell.angle_gamma   90.00
#
_symmetry.space_group_name_H-M   'P 1'
#
loop_
_entity.id
_entity.type
_entity.pdbx_description
1 polymer ?
#
loop_
_entity_poly.entity_id
_entity_poly.type
_entity_poly.pdbx_seq_one_letter_code
_entity_poly.pdbx_strand_id
1 'polypeptide(L)'
;LLLARLSHRINKIMKYDIPSALQELKPGAQWTLRGEDYSGLEWLDSSQTKPTETEVYSKISELGNAEPMRLLRIERDIRIAKTDWRASSDLTLSDAWKTYRQALRDLPASASPKLDSNYDLDLTSVTWPTEPS
;
A
#
# COMPACT_ATOMS: atom_id res chain seq x y z
N LEU A 1 -13.50 -14.91 21.12
CA LEU A 1 -14.57 -15.10 20.15
C LEU A 1 -14.80 -13.85 19.30
N LEU A 2 -14.83 -12.66 19.90
CA LEU A 2 -15.02 -11.41 19.17
C LEU A 2 -13.80 -11.04 18.32
N LEU A 3 -12.60 -11.24 18.85
CA LEU A 3 -11.33 -11.01 18.16
C LEU A 3 -11.17 -11.96 16.96
N ALA A 4 -11.54 -13.23 17.09
CA ALA A 4 -11.47 -14.19 15.99
C ALA A 4 -12.45 -13.85 14.85
N ARG A 5 -13.63 -13.30 15.18
CA ARG A 5 -14.61 -12.84 14.18
C ARG A 5 -14.16 -11.56 13.48
N LEU A 6 -13.54 -10.64 14.22
CA LEU A 6 -12.95 -9.42 13.66
C LEU A 6 -11.76 -9.74 12.74
N SER A 7 -10.90 -10.67 13.14
CA SER A 7 -9.75 -11.08 12.34
C SER A 7 -10.16 -11.78 11.04
N HIS A 8 -11.23 -12.60 11.08
CA HIS A 8 -11.76 -13.22 9.87
C HIS A 8 -12.38 -12.21 8.91
N ARG A 9 -13.02 -11.15 9.44
CA ARG A 9 -13.51 -10.01 8.63
C ARG A 9 -12.37 -9.21 8.02
N ILE A 10 -11.29 -8.97 8.78
CA ILE A 10 -10.10 -8.25 8.31
C ILE A 10 -9.45 -9.02 7.17
N ASN A 11 -9.28 -10.33 7.31
CA ASN A 11 -8.69 -11.17 6.25
C ASN A 11 -9.51 -11.19 4.96
N LYS A 12 -10.85 -11.03 5.04
CA LYS A 12 -11.72 -10.98 3.86
C LYS A 12 -11.75 -9.61 3.18
N ILE A 13 -11.49 -8.53 3.93
CA ILE A 13 -11.66 -7.15 3.48
C ILE A 13 -10.32 -6.55 3.04
N MET A 14 -9.19 -7.08 3.55
CA MET A 14 -7.87 -6.51 3.34
C MET A 14 -7.04 -7.36 2.37
N LYS A 15 -6.23 -6.69 1.54
CA LYS A 15 -5.27 -7.31 0.63
C LYS A 15 -4.16 -8.06 1.40
N TYR A 16 -3.88 -7.63 2.62
CA TYR A 16 -2.80 -8.16 3.45
C TYR A 16 -3.32 -9.21 4.43
N ASP A 17 -2.50 -10.20 4.73
CA ASP A 17 -2.81 -11.35 5.56
C ASP A 17 -1.75 -11.56 6.65
N ILE A 18 -1.88 -12.65 7.41
CA ILE A 18 -0.92 -12.97 8.46
C ILE A 18 0.51 -13.13 7.91
N PRO A 19 0.75 -13.88 6.83
CA PRO A 19 2.10 -13.94 6.26
C PRO A 19 2.70 -12.57 5.91
N SER A 20 1.91 -11.67 5.35
CA SER A 20 2.35 -10.30 5.05
C SER A 20 2.78 -9.57 6.31
N ALA A 21 1.99 -9.65 7.38
CA ALA A 21 2.29 -9.02 8.66
C ALA A 21 3.55 -9.62 9.30
N LEU A 22 3.73 -10.92 9.23
CA LEU A 22 4.89 -11.59 9.81
C LEU A 22 6.19 -11.21 9.09
N GLN A 23 6.15 -11.02 7.79
CA GLN A 23 7.32 -10.54 7.04
C GLN A 23 7.75 -9.15 7.48
N GLU A 24 6.78 -8.28 7.80
CA GLU A 24 7.07 -6.93 8.28
C GLU A 24 7.53 -6.91 9.74
N LEU A 25 6.87 -7.68 10.60
CA LEU A 25 7.16 -7.70 12.04
C LEU A 25 8.42 -8.49 12.38
N LYS A 26 8.63 -9.61 11.75
CA LYS A 26 9.71 -10.56 12.05
C LYS A 26 10.34 -11.08 10.77
N PRO A 27 11.09 -10.23 10.04
CA PRO A 27 11.72 -10.63 8.78
C PRO A 27 12.63 -11.85 8.97
N GLY A 28 12.50 -12.83 8.07
CA GLY A 28 13.33 -14.03 8.08
C GLY A 28 12.97 -15.06 9.15
N ALA A 29 11.97 -14.81 9.98
CA ALA A 29 11.56 -15.76 11.02
C ALA A 29 10.97 -17.04 10.43
N GLN A 30 11.15 -18.15 11.14
CA GLN A 30 10.63 -19.46 10.75
C GLN A 30 9.30 -19.74 11.46
N TRP A 31 8.27 -20.02 10.67
CA TRP A 31 6.92 -20.31 11.17
C TRP A 31 6.14 -21.10 10.14
N THR A 32 5.07 -21.74 10.56
CA THR A 32 4.07 -22.34 9.69
C THR A 32 2.69 -21.82 10.06
N LEU A 33 1.81 -21.70 9.08
CA LEU A 33 0.44 -21.25 9.28
C LEU A 33 -0.52 -22.27 8.68
N ARG A 34 -1.42 -22.80 9.53
CA ARG A 34 -2.51 -23.66 9.09
C ARG A 34 -3.80 -22.85 9.07
N GLY A 35 -4.38 -22.69 7.88
CA GLY A 35 -5.56 -21.86 7.69
C GLY A 35 -5.21 -20.39 7.61
N GLU A 36 -6.18 -19.54 7.94
CA GLU A 36 -6.08 -18.09 7.78
C GLU A 36 -6.02 -17.32 9.12
N ASP A 37 -6.21 -18.02 10.24
CA ASP A 37 -6.31 -17.40 11.55
C ASP A 37 -5.02 -17.53 12.35
N TYR A 38 -4.82 -16.60 13.27
CA TYR A 38 -3.67 -16.61 14.18
C TYR A 38 -3.58 -17.90 15.00
N SER A 39 -4.72 -18.51 15.32
CA SER A 39 -4.76 -19.77 16.06
C SER A 39 -4.03 -20.92 15.34
N GLY A 40 -3.91 -20.84 14.02
CA GLY A 40 -3.17 -21.83 13.23
C GLY A 40 -1.69 -21.53 13.06
N LEU A 41 -1.19 -20.47 13.68
CA LEU A 41 0.22 -20.07 13.58
C LEU A 41 1.06 -20.91 14.54
N GLU A 42 2.02 -21.64 13.97
CA GLU A 42 3.04 -22.38 14.73
C GLU A 42 4.38 -21.68 14.57
N TRP A 43 4.92 -21.19 15.70
CA TRP A 43 6.17 -20.45 15.71
C TRP A 43 7.35 -21.40 15.90
N LEU A 44 8.24 -21.45 14.92
CA LEU A 44 9.39 -22.36 14.90
C LEU A 44 10.71 -21.63 15.15
N ASP A 45 10.70 -20.30 15.08
CA ASP A 45 11.91 -19.51 15.18
C ASP A 45 12.44 -19.45 16.61
N SER A 46 13.74 -19.70 16.77
CA SER A 46 14.39 -19.68 18.08
C SER A 46 15.07 -18.35 18.39
N SER A 47 15.30 -17.51 17.38
CA SER A 47 16.01 -16.24 17.54
C SER A 47 15.10 -15.02 17.64
N GLN A 48 13.89 -15.11 17.11
CA GLN A 48 12.91 -14.03 17.17
C GLN A 48 11.67 -14.47 17.96
N THR A 49 11.16 -13.57 18.79
CA THR A 49 9.99 -13.85 19.63
C THR A 49 8.72 -13.84 18.76
N LYS A 50 7.83 -14.80 19.01
CA LYS A 50 6.52 -14.86 18.35
C LYS A 50 5.74 -13.56 18.61
N PRO A 51 5.26 -12.87 17.56
CA PRO A 51 4.40 -11.71 17.76
C PRO A 51 3.05 -12.13 18.33
N THR A 52 2.43 -11.24 19.08
CA THR A 52 1.10 -11.48 19.64
C THR A 52 0.04 -11.36 18.55
N GLU A 53 -1.14 -11.93 18.82
CA GLU A 53 -2.30 -11.81 17.92
C GLU A 53 -2.63 -10.34 17.62
N THR A 54 -2.62 -9.51 18.68
CA THR A 54 -2.89 -8.07 18.55
C THR A 54 -1.86 -7.39 17.64
N GLU A 55 -0.57 -7.70 17.80
CA GLU A 55 0.49 -7.13 16.95
C GLU A 55 0.31 -7.53 15.49
N VAL A 56 -0.05 -8.78 15.23
CA VAL A 56 -0.25 -9.28 13.87
C VAL A 56 -1.43 -8.59 13.20
N TYR A 57 -2.58 -8.55 13.86
CA TYR A 57 -3.78 -7.93 13.28
C TYR A 57 -3.67 -6.41 13.17
N SER A 58 -2.97 -5.76 14.10
CA SER A 58 -2.67 -4.32 13.99
C SER A 58 -1.79 -4.04 12.76
N LYS A 59 -0.82 -4.90 12.49
CA LYS A 59 0.05 -4.75 11.32
C LYS A 59 -0.73 -4.95 10.02
N ILE A 60 -1.64 -5.92 9.96
CA ILE A 60 -2.52 -6.13 8.80
C ILE A 60 -3.33 -4.86 8.52
N SER A 61 -3.93 -4.28 9.54
CA SER A 61 -4.71 -3.04 9.42
C SER A 61 -3.85 -1.87 8.96
N GLU A 62 -2.66 -1.72 9.52
CA GLU A 62 -1.70 -0.68 9.15
C GLU A 62 -1.32 -0.78 7.66
N LEU A 63 -0.97 -1.99 7.20
CA LEU A 63 -0.61 -2.23 5.81
C LEU A 63 -1.78 -1.95 4.86
N GLY A 64 -2.98 -2.39 5.23
CA GLY A 64 -4.19 -2.15 4.44
C GLY A 64 -4.55 -0.67 4.36
N ASN A 65 -4.42 0.06 5.45
CA ASN A 65 -4.71 1.49 5.49
C ASN A 65 -3.69 2.32 4.70
N ALA A 66 -2.45 1.86 4.61
CA ALA A 66 -1.38 2.53 3.87
C ALA A 66 -1.41 2.21 2.37
N GLU A 67 -2.08 1.14 1.96
CA GLU A 67 -2.03 0.64 0.58
C GLU A 67 -2.56 1.65 -0.46
N PRO A 68 -3.72 2.32 -0.25
CA PRO A 68 -4.20 3.27 -1.26
C PRO A 68 -3.18 4.37 -1.57
N MET A 69 -2.52 4.91 -0.56
CA MET A 69 -1.51 5.95 -0.76
C MET A 69 -0.26 5.40 -1.44
N ARG A 70 0.15 4.18 -1.12
CA ARG A 70 1.27 3.51 -1.79
C ARG A 70 1.00 3.37 -3.28
N LEU A 71 -0.19 2.89 -3.65
CA LEU A 71 -0.58 2.73 -5.05
C LEU A 71 -0.72 4.06 -5.76
N LEU A 72 -1.24 5.09 -5.08
CA LEU A 72 -1.32 6.44 -5.63
C LEU A 72 0.07 6.95 -6.01
N ARG A 73 1.05 6.78 -5.14
CA ARG A 73 2.42 7.22 -5.41
C ARG A 73 3.04 6.49 -6.60
N ILE A 74 2.78 5.21 -6.75
CA ILE A 74 3.24 4.43 -7.91
C ILE A 74 2.63 4.98 -9.19
N GLU A 75 1.31 5.19 -9.25
CA GLU A 75 0.63 5.74 -10.42
C GLU A 75 1.11 7.16 -10.72
N ARG A 76 1.27 7.99 -9.70
CA ARG A 76 1.84 9.32 -9.84
C ARG A 76 3.23 9.28 -10.47
N ASP A 77 4.09 8.38 -10.00
CA ASP A 77 5.46 8.24 -10.51
C ASP A 77 5.47 7.78 -11.97
N ILE A 78 4.55 6.90 -12.36
CA ILE A 78 4.36 6.49 -13.76
C ILE A 78 3.99 7.71 -14.61
N ARG A 79 3.08 8.55 -14.15
CA ARG A 79 2.65 9.76 -14.87
C ARG A 79 3.77 10.78 -14.99
N ILE A 80 4.57 10.97 -13.97
CA ILE A 80 5.76 11.84 -14.02
C ILE A 80 6.79 11.27 -15.01
N ALA A 81 7.06 9.97 -14.94
CA ALA A 81 8.05 9.32 -15.80
C ALA A 81 7.69 9.46 -17.29
N LYS A 82 6.41 9.43 -17.65
CA LYS A 82 5.94 9.65 -19.02
C LYS A 82 6.28 11.04 -19.57
N THR A 83 6.56 11.99 -18.69
CA THR A 83 6.89 13.37 -19.07
C THR A 83 8.38 13.70 -18.95
N ASP A 84 9.21 12.78 -18.47
CA ASP A 84 10.63 13.05 -18.21
C ASP A 84 11.41 13.42 -19.48
N TRP A 85 11.04 12.86 -20.63
CA TRP A 85 11.67 13.21 -21.90
C TRP A 85 11.52 14.69 -22.26
N ARG A 86 10.44 15.34 -21.77
CA ARG A 86 10.19 16.77 -22.00
C ARG A 86 11.16 17.66 -21.24
N ALA A 87 11.74 17.13 -20.18
CA ALA A 87 12.72 17.83 -19.33
C ALA A 87 14.18 17.54 -19.74
N SER A 88 14.38 16.89 -20.90
CA SER A 88 15.74 16.61 -21.40
C SER A 88 16.47 17.91 -21.78
N SER A 89 17.80 17.86 -21.78
CA SER A 89 18.66 19.04 -22.01
C SER A 89 18.44 19.71 -23.38
N ASP A 90 17.91 18.97 -24.36
CA ASP A 90 17.66 19.45 -25.71
C ASP A 90 16.28 20.13 -25.89
N LEU A 91 15.44 20.11 -24.85
CA LEU A 91 14.09 20.63 -24.89
C LEU A 91 13.85 21.63 -23.75
N THR A 92 13.08 22.68 -24.07
CA THR A 92 12.65 23.62 -23.04
C THR A 92 11.30 23.16 -22.47
N LEU A 93 11.28 22.87 -21.18
CA LEU A 93 10.04 22.49 -20.49
C LEU A 93 9.17 23.73 -20.32
N SER A 94 7.94 23.70 -20.90
CA SER A 94 7.01 24.83 -20.77
C SER A 94 6.49 24.97 -19.33
N ASP A 95 6.00 26.15 -19.01
CA ASP A 95 5.42 26.41 -17.68
C ASP A 95 4.20 25.53 -17.39
N ALA A 96 3.39 25.23 -18.42
CA ALA A 96 2.25 24.34 -18.27
C ALA A 96 2.70 22.93 -17.84
N TRP A 97 3.75 22.39 -18.44
CA TRP A 97 4.31 21.09 -18.07
C TRP A 97 4.99 21.12 -16.71
N LYS A 98 5.67 22.20 -16.36
CA LYS A 98 6.24 22.37 -15.00
C LYS A 98 5.15 22.34 -13.95
N THR A 99 4.05 23.07 -14.18
CA THR A 99 2.90 23.13 -13.27
C THR A 99 2.26 21.74 -13.11
N TYR A 100 2.05 21.04 -14.23
CA TYR A 100 1.49 19.68 -14.20
C TYR A 100 2.36 18.72 -13.40
N ARG A 101 3.66 18.71 -13.66
CA ARG A 101 4.61 17.86 -12.95
C ARG A 101 4.66 18.19 -11.45
N GLN A 102 4.61 19.47 -11.11
CA GLN A 102 4.60 19.89 -9.70
C GLN A 102 3.29 19.47 -9.01
N ALA A 103 2.15 19.61 -9.69
CA ALA A 103 0.86 19.15 -9.17
C ALA A 103 0.86 17.65 -8.89
N LEU A 104 1.51 16.85 -9.73
CA LEU A 104 1.67 15.41 -9.49
C LEU A 104 2.53 15.13 -8.25
N ARG A 105 3.63 15.89 -8.05
CA ARG A 105 4.48 15.74 -6.86
C ARG A 105 3.73 16.08 -5.58
N ASP A 106 2.88 17.10 -5.63
CA ASP A 106 2.13 17.59 -4.47
C ASP A 106 0.87 16.76 -4.17
N LEU A 107 0.43 15.95 -5.11
CA LEU A 107 -0.84 15.22 -5.04
C LEU A 107 -1.00 14.38 -3.75
N PRO A 108 0.01 13.62 -3.27
CA PRO A 108 -0.15 12.80 -2.08
C PRO A 108 -0.54 13.60 -0.82
N ALA A 109 -0.16 14.87 -0.73
CA ALA A 109 -0.43 15.69 0.44
C ALA A 109 -1.93 16.01 0.63
N SER A 110 -2.70 16.04 -0.46
CA SER A 110 -4.11 16.43 -0.44
C SER A 110 -5.07 15.32 -0.87
N ALA A 111 -4.57 14.24 -1.46
CA ALA A 111 -5.42 13.17 -1.98
C ALA A 111 -5.93 12.24 -0.88
N SER A 112 -7.13 11.69 -1.10
CA SER A 112 -7.72 10.65 -0.24
C SER A 112 -8.02 9.42 -1.09
N PRO A 113 -6.98 8.68 -1.53
CA PRO A 113 -7.17 7.55 -2.42
C PRO A 113 -7.89 6.39 -1.75
N LYS A 114 -8.64 5.64 -2.55
CA LYS A 114 -9.37 4.45 -2.10
C LYS A 114 -9.06 3.28 -3.03
N LEU A 115 -9.24 2.07 -2.50
CA LEU A 115 -9.15 0.86 -3.29
C LEU A 115 -10.52 0.49 -3.85
N ASP A 116 -10.51 -0.17 -5.02
CA ASP A 116 -11.71 -0.78 -5.58
C ASP A 116 -11.94 -2.18 -4.98
N SER A 117 -12.93 -2.90 -5.49
CA SER A 117 -13.28 -4.24 -5.00
C SER A 117 -12.21 -5.30 -5.27
N ASN A 118 -11.26 -5.03 -6.16
CA ASN A 118 -10.13 -5.90 -6.48
C ASN A 118 -8.86 -5.53 -5.72
N TYR A 119 -8.96 -4.58 -4.77
CA TYR A 119 -7.82 -4.03 -4.03
C TYR A 119 -6.83 -3.26 -4.89
N ASP A 120 -7.25 -2.83 -6.06
CA ASP A 120 -6.48 -1.91 -6.91
C ASP A 120 -6.88 -0.47 -6.58
N LEU A 121 -6.01 0.49 -6.96
CA LEU A 121 -6.34 1.90 -6.77
C LEU A 121 -7.56 2.27 -7.61
N ASP A 122 -8.59 2.80 -6.94
CA ASP A 122 -9.72 3.41 -7.64
C ASP A 122 -9.27 4.78 -8.17
N LEU A 123 -8.99 4.83 -9.46
CA LEU A 123 -8.50 6.07 -10.10
C LEU A 123 -9.51 7.22 -9.97
N THR A 124 -10.81 6.91 -9.85
CA THR A 124 -11.85 7.93 -9.70
C THR A 124 -11.88 8.54 -8.29
N SER A 125 -11.25 7.88 -7.32
CA SER A 125 -11.14 8.42 -5.96
C SER A 125 -10.12 9.54 -5.84
N VAL A 126 -9.32 9.79 -6.89
CA VAL A 126 -8.25 10.78 -6.93
C VAL A 126 -8.56 11.83 -7.99
N THR A 127 -8.39 13.10 -7.64
CA THR A 127 -8.48 14.19 -8.60
C THR A 127 -7.10 14.39 -9.24
N TRP A 128 -6.90 13.73 -10.36
CA TRP A 128 -5.64 13.80 -11.08
C TRP A 128 -5.46 15.16 -11.77
N PRO A 129 -4.24 15.73 -11.73
CA PRO A 129 -3.96 16.93 -12.54
C PRO A 129 -4.22 16.68 -14.00
N THR A 130 -4.67 17.70 -14.71
CA THR A 130 -4.96 17.62 -16.15
C THR A 130 -3.67 17.79 -16.94
N GLU A 131 -3.39 16.82 -17.82
CA GLU A 131 -2.23 16.88 -18.68
C GLU A 131 -2.36 18.05 -19.67
N PRO A 132 -1.31 18.89 -19.86
CA PRO A 132 -1.33 19.95 -20.85
C PRO A 132 -1.47 19.41 -22.28
N SER A 133 -2.14 20.17 -23.11
CA SER A 133 -2.33 19.84 -24.53
C SER A 133 -1.10 20.16 -25.38
#